data_f491a9e3dfeae08cf8fb70e29507d0a4
#
_entry.id   f491a9e3dfeae08cf8fb70e29507d0a4
#
_cell.length_a   1.000
_cell.length_b   1.000
_cell.length_c   1.000
_cell.angle_alpha   90.00
_cell.angle_beta   90.00
_cell.angle_gamma   90.00
#
_symmetry.space_group_name_H-M   'P 1'
#
loop_
_entity.id
_entity.type
_entity.pdbx_description
1 polymer ?
#
loop_
_entity_poly.entity_id
_entity_poly.type
_entity_poly.pdbx_seq_one_letter_code
_entity_poly.pdbx_strand_id
1 'polypeptide(L)'
;MRILFMGTPDIAAESLAALLDAGHEVCGVFTRRDKPVGRKQILTAPPVKQLAVEHGLSVYQPRTLRDGSSDELIKELAPDIIVVVAYGCIIPPQLLHTAKYGCINLHVSLLPKYRGSAPIQWAVLNGDEGTGVTIMQLDEGLDTGDILMVEPVTIDPEETSGELFDRVSAVGAGTLVTALEKIEAGELPPRKQDNAAATMAPPLTKDMAQFDFTQDAAHIHNWVRGMNPWPVAWFAQDGKRIKVLESRLAENPQHATPGTVLALKPLTIAAENGAVALLTVTPEGGKPMAGTAWAAGRRLKAGDSL
;
A
#
# COMPACT_ATOMS: atom_id res chain seq x y z
N MET A 1 -25.93 2.37 -10.67
CA MET A 1 -25.54 3.80 -10.71
C MET A 1 -24.66 4.11 -11.92
N ARG A 2 -24.68 5.37 -12.37
CA ARG A 2 -23.75 5.92 -13.37
C ARG A 2 -22.50 6.47 -12.68
N ILE A 3 -21.34 5.87 -12.92
CA ILE A 3 -20.10 6.09 -12.17
C ILE A 3 -19.05 6.78 -13.04
N LEU A 4 -18.45 7.87 -12.56
CA LEU A 4 -17.20 8.38 -13.04
C LEU A 4 -16.07 7.76 -12.18
N PHE A 5 -15.19 6.98 -12.78
CA PHE A 5 -14.11 6.32 -12.07
C PHE A 5 -12.78 7.07 -12.21
N MET A 6 -12.08 7.27 -11.09
CA MET A 6 -10.77 7.92 -11.06
C MET A 6 -9.76 7.03 -10.32
N GLY A 7 -8.82 6.44 -11.06
CA GLY A 7 -7.86 5.53 -10.47
C GLY A 7 -6.62 5.31 -11.35
N THR A 8 -5.57 4.68 -10.80
CA THR A 8 -4.32 4.52 -11.54
C THR A 8 -3.69 3.14 -11.41
N PRO A 9 -3.29 2.64 -10.21
CA PRO A 9 -2.56 1.38 -10.04
C PRO A 9 -3.46 0.15 -10.02
N ASP A 10 -2.87 -1.01 -9.76
CA ASP A 10 -3.53 -2.32 -9.78
C ASP A 10 -4.76 -2.40 -8.87
N ILE A 11 -4.70 -1.89 -7.66
CA ILE A 11 -5.86 -1.84 -6.74
C ILE A 11 -7.05 -1.08 -7.35
N ALA A 12 -6.77 -0.01 -8.10
CA ALA A 12 -7.82 0.74 -8.79
C ALA A 12 -8.36 -0.04 -9.99
N ALA A 13 -7.52 -0.78 -10.71
CA ALA A 13 -7.97 -1.64 -11.80
C ALA A 13 -8.86 -2.78 -11.28
N GLU A 14 -8.51 -3.42 -10.17
CA GLU A 14 -9.32 -4.43 -9.51
C GLU A 14 -10.66 -3.87 -9.04
N SER A 15 -10.67 -2.68 -8.46
CA SER A 15 -11.89 -1.97 -8.07
C SER A 15 -12.77 -1.65 -9.29
N LEU A 16 -12.19 -1.18 -10.40
CA LEU A 16 -12.92 -0.91 -11.64
C LEU A 16 -13.53 -2.19 -12.21
N ALA A 17 -12.78 -3.29 -12.23
CA ALA A 17 -13.28 -4.60 -12.68
C ALA A 17 -14.51 -5.03 -11.86
N ALA A 18 -14.43 -4.97 -10.53
CA ALA A 18 -15.54 -5.33 -9.64
C ALA A 18 -16.80 -4.47 -9.89
N LEU A 19 -16.63 -3.18 -10.18
CA LEU A 19 -17.76 -2.30 -10.52
C LEU A 19 -18.42 -2.68 -11.86
N LEU A 20 -17.63 -3.07 -12.85
CA LEU A 20 -18.12 -3.53 -14.15
C LEU A 20 -18.85 -4.87 -14.02
N ASP A 21 -18.27 -5.82 -13.27
CA ASP A 21 -18.86 -7.12 -12.99
C ASP A 21 -20.18 -7.03 -12.22
N ALA A 22 -20.30 -6.03 -11.33
CA ALA A 22 -21.55 -5.71 -10.62
C ALA A 22 -22.61 -5.03 -11.51
N GLY A 23 -22.30 -4.78 -12.78
CA GLY A 23 -23.23 -4.20 -13.74
C GLY A 23 -23.44 -2.70 -13.63
N HIS A 24 -22.52 -1.97 -12.98
CA HIS A 24 -22.58 -0.51 -12.95
C HIS A 24 -22.20 0.10 -14.32
N GLU A 25 -22.84 1.21 -14.66
CA GLU A 25 -22.49 2.00 -15.84
C GLU A 25 -21.28 2.89 -15.52
N VAL A 26 -20.14 2.64 -16.13
CA VAL A 26 -18.96 3.51 -16.02
C VAL A 26 -18.96 4.49 -17.19
N CYS A 27 -19.34 5.75 -16.92
CA CYS A 27 -19.49 6.78 -17.95
C CYS A 27 -18.17 7.41 -18.41
N GLY A 28 -17.08 7.18 -17.65
CA GLY A 28 -15.75 7.64 -17.99
C GLY A 28 -14.72 7.20 -16.96
N VAL A 29 -13.47 7.09 -17.40
CA VAL A 29 -12.34 6.67 -16.57
C VAL A 29 -11.24 7.73 -16.63
N PHE A 30 -10.92 8.32 -15.47
CA PHE A 30 -9.80 9.23 -15.33
C PHE A 30 -8.61 8.49 -14.72
N THR A 31 -7.45 8.58 -15.35
CA THR A 31 -6.22 7.96 -14.87
C THR A 31 -4.99 8.82 -15.16
N ARG A 32 -3.87 8.49 -14.55
CA ARG A 32 -2.60 9.18 -14.81
C ARG A 32 -2.10 8.87 -16.21
N ARG A 33 -1.26 9.76 -16.72
CA ARG A 33 -0.61 9.60 -18.03
C ARG A 33 0.32 8.38 -18.04
N ASP A 34 0.48 7.79 -19.21
CA ASP A 34 1.48 6.76 -19.47
C ASP A 34 2.87 7.25 -19.04
N LYS A 35 3.64 6.38 -18.42
CA LYS A 35 4.96 6.70 -17.88
C LYS A 35 6.01 5.72 -18.39
N PRO A 36 7.25 6.17 -18.59
CA PRO A 36 8.37 5.26 -18.82
C PRO A 36 8.59 4.33 -17.61
N VAL A 37 8.65 3.02 -17.84
CA VAL A 37 8.84 1.98 -16.81
C VAL A 37 10.06 1.13 -17.11
N GLY A 38 10.71 0.69 -16.03
CA GLY A 38 11.87 -0.19 -16.08
C GLY A 38 13.15 0.46 -16.62
N ARG A 39 14.22 -0.34 -16.72
CA ARG A 39 15.54 0.13 -17.18
C ARG A 39 15.52 0.61 -18.64
N LYS A 40 14.64 0.06 -19.46
CA LYS A 40 14.50 0.40 -20.89
C LYS A 40 13.60 1.61 -21.12
N GLN A 41 13.04 2.22 -20.10
CA GLN A 41 12.15 3.40 -20.18
C GLN A 41 11.02 3.23 -21.20
N ILE A 42 10.39 2.04 -21.21
CA ILE A 42 9.27 1.74 -22.12
C ILE A 42 8.05 2.49 -21.61
N LEU A 43 7.43 3.29 -22.48
CA LEU A 43 6.20 4.01 -22.19
C LEU A 43 5.08 2.98 -21.94
N THR A 44 4.58 2.94 -20.72
CA THR A 44 3.62 1.94 -20.24
C THR A 44 2.34 2.61 -19.75
N ALA A 45 1.21 2.14 -20.24
CA ALA A 45 -0.10 2.56 -19.77
C ALA A 45 -0.33 2.09 -18.32
N PRO A 46 -0.97 2.90 -17.47
CA PRO A 46 -1.35 2.46 -16.12
C PRO A 46 -2.38 1.31 -16.18
N PRO A 47 -2.42 0.43 -15.15
CA PRO A 47 -3.34 -0.72 -15.10
C PRO A 47 -4.80 -0.35 -15.37
N VAL A 48 -5.30 0.73 -14.79
CA VAL A 48 -6.67 1.21 -15.02
C VAL A 48 -6.94 1.55 -16.48
N LYS A 49 -5.96 2.16 -17.19
CA LYS A 49 -6.13 2.45 -18.63
C LYS A 49 -6.21 1.18 -19.44
N GLN A 50 -5.35 0.19 -19.14
CA GLN A 50 -5.33 -1.08 -19.85
C GLN A 50 -6.71 -1.75 -19.74
N LEU A 51 -7.22 -1.93 -18.54
CA LEU A 51 -8.53 -2.51 -18.29
C LEU A 51 -9.66 -1.72 -18.95
N ALA A 52 -9.65 -0.39 -18.83
CA ALA A 52 -10.69 0.46 -19.39
C ALA A 52 -10.76 0.34 -20.93
N VAL A 53 -9.62 0.28 -21.60
CA VAL A 53 -9.54 0.10 -23.06
C VAL A 53 -10.06 -1.29 -23.48
N GLU A 54 -9.73 -2.35 -22.73
CA GLU A 54 -10.23 -3.71 -22.97
C GLU A 54 -11.75 -3.78 -22.88
N HIS A 55 -12.36 -2.98 -22.01
CA HIS A 55 -13.82 -2.88 -21.85
C HIS A 55 -14.48 -1.80 -22.72
N GLY A 56 -13.73 -1.14 -23.62
CA GLY A 56 -14.26 -0.11 -24.52
C GLY A 56 -14.69 1.18 -23.83
N LEU A 57 -14.18 1.45 -22.62
CA LEU A 57 -14.52 2.64 -21.84
C LEU A 57 -13.74 3.87 -22.32
N SER A 58 -14.34 5.05 -22.21
CA SER A 58 -13.67 6.32 -22.50
C SER A 58 -12.64 6.64 -21.43
N VAL A 59 -11.38 6.86 -21.84
CA VAL A 59 -10.25 7.12 -20.93
C VAL A 59 -9.75 8.55 -21.10
N TYR A 60 -9.62 9.25 -19.96
CA TYR A 60 -9.16 10.63 -19.87
C TYR A 60 -7.89 10.70 -19.02
N GLN A 61 -6.85 11.38 -19.51
CA GLN A 61 -5.55 11.47 -18.85
C GLN A 61 -5.10 12.94 -18.69
N PRO A 62 -5.86 13.77 -17.94
CA PRO A 62 -5.46 15.15 -17.71
C PRO A 62 -4.15 15.22 -16.91
N ARG A 63 -3.41 16.29 -17.09
CA ARG A 63 -2.20 16.55 -16.30
C ARG A 63 -2.57 16.88 -14.83
N THR A 64 -3.63 17.64 -14.68
CA THR A 64 -4.18 18.09 -13.40
C THR A 64 -5.70 18.30 -13.57
N LEU A 65 -6.44 18.33 -12.46
CA LEU A 65 -7.83 18.75 -12.43
C LEU A 65 -7.99 20.17 -11.88
N ARG A 66 -6.89 20.78 -11.38
CA ARG A 66 -6.92 22.10 -10.75
C ARG A 66 -7.08 23.26 -11.72
N ASP A 67 -6.78 23.05 -12.99
CA ASP A 67 -6.88 24.07 -14.05
C ASP A 67 -8.29 24.23 -14.62
N GLY A 68 -9.26 23.43 -14.14
CA GLY A 68 -10.64 23.46 -14.57
C GLY A 68 -10.88 22.90 -15.99
N SER A 69 -9.84 22.46 -16.69
CA SER A 69 -9.96 21.99 -18.08
C SER A 69 -10.85 20.76 -18.25
N SER A 70 -11.10 20.02 -17.17
CA SER A 70 -11.95 18.81 -17.17
C SER A 70 -13.36 19.07 -16.60
N ASP A 71 -13.65 20.25 -16.07
CA ASP A 71 -14.87 20.49 -15.30
C ASP A 71 -16.14 20.34 -16.16
N GLU A 72 -16.14 20.92 -17.36
CA GLU A 72 -17.28 20.80 -18.28
C GLU A 72 -17.47 19.35 -18.75
N LEU A 73 -16.40 18.65 -19.08
CA LEU A 73 -16.47 17.25 -19.46
C LEU A 73 -17.09 16.39 -18.34
N ILE A 74 -16.68 16.61 -17.08
CA ILE A 74 -17.21 15.86 -15.93
C ILE A 74 -18.69 16.15 -15.75
N LYS A 75 -19.13 17.39 -15.96
CA LYS A 75 -20.56 17.75 -15.93
C LYS A 75 -21.34 17.10 -17.07
N GLU A 76 -20.80 17.08 -18.29
CA GLU A 76 -21.42 16.46 -19.45
C GLU A 76 -21.57 14.94 -19.31
N LEU A 77 -20.59 14.28 -18.66
CA LEU A 77 -20.67 12.86 -18.33
C LEU A 77 -21.80 12.55 -17.34
N ALA A 78 -22.29 13.55 -16.60
CA ALA A 78 -23.42 13.49 -15.67
C ALA A 78 -23.39 12.24 -14.75
N PRO A 79 -22.31 12.02 -13.97
CA PRO A 79 -22.24 10.88 -13.06
C PRO A 79 -23.19 11.03 -11.88
N ASP A 80 -23.76 9.91 -11.41
CA ASP A 80 -24.45 9.84 -10.13
C ASP A 80 -23.47 9.97 -8.96
N ILE A 81 -22.27 9.39 -9.13
CA ILE A 81 -21.20 9.37 -8.14
C ILE A 81 -19.82 9.37 -8.80
N ILE A 82 -18.84 9.98 -8.13
CA ILE A 82 -17.44 9.92 -8.52
C ILE A 82 -16.73 8.97 -7.55
N VAL A 83 -16.13 7.91 -8.07
CA VAL A 83 -15.37 6.91 -7.30
C VAL A 83 -13.89 7.13 -7.52
N VAL A 84 -13.14 7.33 -6.43
CA VAL A 84 -11.70 7.58 -6.46
C VAL A 84 -10.98 6.43 -5.77
N VAL A 85 -10.00 5.83 -6.45
CA VAL A 85 -9.12 4.78 -5.88
C VAL A 85 -7.69 5.05 -6.32
N ALA A 86 -6.84 5.48 -5.40
CA ALA A 86 -5.41 5.73 -5.65
C ALA A 86 -5.15 6.49 -6.97
N TYR A 87 -5.91 7.53 -7.25
CA TYR A 87 -5.83 8.29 -8.51
C TYR A 87 -4.51 9.03 -8.68
N GLY A 88 -3.96 9.58 -7.59
CA GLY A 88 -2.70 10.31 -7.58
C GLY A 88 -2.78 11.73 -8.17
N CYS A 89 -3.99 12.30 -8.25
CA CYS A 89 -4.23 13.72 -8.47
C CYS A 89 -5.14 14.26 -7.38
N ILE A 90 -4.96 15.53 -7.02
CA ILE A 90 -5.86 16.22 -6.12
C ILE A 90 -7.18 16.51 -6.85
N ILE A 91 -8.29 16.16 -6.22
CA ILE A 91 -9.63 16.50 -6.65
C ILE A 91 -9.92 17.92 -6.12
N PRO A 92 -10.15 18.90 -6.99
CA PRO A 92 -10.40 20.25 -6.52
C PRO A 92 -11.82 20.40 -5.95
N PRO A 93 -12.05 21.35 -5.02
CA PRO A 93 -13.31 21.49 -4.27
C PRO A 93 -14.56 21.56 -5.14
N GLN A 94 -14.50 22.22 -6.30
CA GLN A 94 -15.63 22.35 -7.21
C GLN A 94 -16.13 21.01 -7.79
N LEU A 95 -15.29 19.97 -7.80
CA LEU A 95 -15.67 18.64 -8.27
C LEU A 95 -16.26 17.75 -7.19
N LEU A 96 -16.00 18.03 -5.90
CA LEU A 96 -16.46 17.20 -4.78
C LEU A 96 -17.99 17.05 -4.71
N HIS A 97 -18.72 18.04 -5.21
CA HIS A 97 -20.18 18.09 -5.16
C HIS A 97 -20.85 18.09 -6.55
N THR A 98 -20.11 17.75 -7.61
CA THR A 98 -20.65 17.73 -8.98
C THR A 98 -21.66 16.61 -9.19
N ALA A 99 -21.44 15.45 -8.59
CA ALA A 99 -22.33 14.29 -8.67
C ALA A 99 -23.36 14.28 -7.53
N LYS A 100 -24.52 13.66 -7.78
CA LYS A 100 -25.63 13.55 -6.80
C LYS A 100 -25.17 12.97 -5.44
N TYR A 101 -24.35 11.93 -5.49
CA TYR A 101 -23.82 11.27 -4.29
C TYR A 101 -22.39 11.76 -3.94
N GLY A 102 -21.90 12.82 -4.61
CA GLY A 102 -20.58 13.39 -4.36
C GLY A 102 -19.42 12.55 -4.85
N CYS A 103 -18.28 12.74 -4.20
CA CYS A 103 -17.05 12.00 -4.43
C CYS A 103 -16.78 11.06 -3.25
N ILE A 104 -16.53 9.78 -3.52
CA ILE A 104 -16.08 8.82 -2.52
C ILE A 104 -14.68 8.29 -2.83
N ASN A 105 -13.95 7.90 -1.78
CA ASN A 105 -12.64 7.29 -1.91
C ASN A 105 -12.60 5.94 -1.20
N LEU A 106 -11.93 4.97 -1.82
CA LEU A 106 -11.50 3.75 -1.17
C LEU A 106 -10.11 3.97 -0.59
N HIS A 107 -10.03 4.00 0.75
CA HIS A 107 -8.79 4.14 1.49
C HIS A 107 -8.44 2.83 2.21
N VAL A 108 -7.18 2.40 2.12
CA VAL A 108 -6.75 1.07 2.59
C VAL A 108 -6.18 1.12 3.99
N SER A 109 -6.96 1.68 4.91
CA SER A 109 -6.75 1.63 6.37
C SER A 109 -8.07 1.73 7.12
N LEU A 110 -8.04 1.53 8.43
CA LEU A 110 -9.12 1.84 9.36
C LEU A 110 -9.02 3.30 9.80
N LEU A 111 -9.59 4.22 9.00
CA LEU A 111 -9.60 5.63 9.32
C LEU A 111 -10.26 5.89 10.70
N PRO A 112 -9.72 6.85 11.49
CA PRO A 112 -8.77 7.90 11.15
C PRO A 112 -7.29 7.51 11.23
N LYS A 113 -6.94 6.25 11.49
CA LYS A 113 -5.54 5.80 11.46
C LYS A 113 -5.01 5.75 10.03
N TYR A 114 -3.73 6.10 9.88
CA TYR A 114 -2.97 5.97 8.62
C TYR A 114 -3.54 6.78 7.44
N ARG A 115 -3.88 8.05 7.67
CA ARG A 115 -4.14 8.99 6.58
C ARG A 115 -2.90 9.18 5.73
N GLY A 116 -3.01 9.17 4.42
CA GLY A 116 -1.90 9.39 3.49
C GLY A 116 -1.69 8.24 2.50
N SER A 117 -0.47 8.13 1.95
CA SER A 117 -0.21 7.36 0.74
C SER A 117 0.32 5.95 0.95
N ALA A 118 0.71 5.54 2.16
CA ALA A 118 1.32 4.25 2.45
C ALA A 118 0.70 3.51 3.67
N PRO A 119 -0.64 3.52 3.84
CA PRO A 119 -1.29 3.01 5.05
C PRO A 119 -1.00 1.53 5.32
N ILE A 120 -1.00 0.68 4.29
CA ILE A 120 -0.73 -0.76 4.41
C ILE A 120 0.68 -1.02 4.93
N GLN A 121 1.67 -0.34 4.33
CA GLN A 121 3.06 -0.49 4.74
C GLN A 121 3.24 -0.07 6.20
N TRP A 122 2.67 1.07 6.58
CA TRP A 122 2.80 1.57 7.96
C TRP A 122 2.09 0.70 8.99
N ALA A 123 0.98 0.06 8.65
CA ALA A 123 0.34 -0.91 9.55
C ALA A 123 1.28 -2.11 9.83
N VAL A 124 1.94 -2.65 8.79
CA VAL A 124 2.92 -3.75 8.95
C VAL A 124 4.17 -3.29 9.69
N LEU A 125 4.73 -2.12 9.33
CA LEU A 125 5.92 -1.56 9.99
C LEU A 125 5.73 -1.32 11.49
N ASN A 126 4.53 -0.92 11.88
CA ASN A 126 4.18 -0.71 13.28
C ASN A 126 3.82 -2.00 14.03
N GLY A 127 3.71 -3.13 13.32
CA GLY A 127 3.36 -4.42 13.91
C GLY A 127 1.88 -4.50 14.34
N ASP A 128 1.00 -3.77 13.70
CA ASP A 128 -0.43 -3.85 13.97
C ASP A 128 -0.95 -5.26 13.66
N GLU A 129 -1.88 -5.75 14.48
CA GLU A 129 -2.55 -7.05 14.28
C GLU A 129 -3.67 -6.98 13.23
N GLY A 130 -4.05 -5.78 12.82
CA GLY A 130 -5.11 -5.56 11.86
C GLY A 130 -5.06 -4.19 11.19
N THR A 131 -5.64 -4.15 10.02
CA THR A 131 -5.88 -2.97 9.20
C THR A 131 -7.28 -3.07 8.59
N GLY A 132 -7.54 -2.49 7.46
CA GLY A 132 -8.81 -2.63 6.76
C GLY A 132 -8.97 -1.69 5.59
N VAL A 133 -10.21 -1.58 5.16
CA VAL A 133 -10.66 -0.68 4.09
C VAL A 133 -11.67 0.28 4.67
N THR A 134 -11.57 1.55 4.30
CA THR A 134 -12.57 2.57 4.59
C THR A 134 -13.08 3.18 3.29
N ILE A 135 -14.38 3.11 3.07
CA ILE A 135 -15.05 3.94 2.07
C ILE A 135 -15.45 5.24 2.76
N MET A 136 -14.97 6.36 2.25
CA MET A 136 -15.23 7.68 2.82
C MET A 136 -15.68 8.67 1.76
N GLN A 137 -16.40 9.72 2.15
CA GLN A 137 -16.59 10.91 1.31
C GLN A 137 -15.27 11.68 1.20
N LEU A 138 -14.98 12.22 0.04
CA LEU A 138 -13.87 13.16 -0.11
C LEU A 138 -14.27 14.55 0.36
N ASP A 139 -13.36 15.20 1.07
CA ASP A 139 -13.39 16.61 1.40
C ASP A 139 -12.09 17.30 0.91
N GLU A 140 -11.86 18.53 1.35
CA GLU A 140 -10.66 19.31 0.96
C GLU A 140 -9.39 18.87 1.68
N GLY A 141 -9.50 18.05 2.73
CA GLY A 141 -8.40 17.56 3.54
C GLY A 141 -7.77 16.29 2.99
N LEU A 142 -6.65 15.87 3.60
CA LEU A 142 -6.02 14.61 3.29
C LEU A 142 -6.68 13.49 4.08
N ASP A 143 -7.53 12.70 3.44
CA ASP A 143 -8.24 11.56 4.01
C ASP A 143 -9.04 11.91 5.29
N THR A 144 -9.61 13.11 5.33
CA THR A 144 -10.34 13.65 6.49
C THR A 144 -11.85 13.54 6.39
N GLY A 145 -12.36 13.19 5.23
CA GLY A 145 -13.79 13.13 4.96
C GLY A 145 -14.57 12.11 5.78
N ASP A 146 -15.87 12.22 5.77
CA ASP A 146 -16.75 11.40 6.60
C ASP A 146 -16.72 9.92 6.18
N ILE A 147 -16.63 9.02 7.14
CA ILE A 147 -16.63 7.57 6.93
C ILE A 147 -18.04 7.10 6.57
N LEU A 148 -18.14 6.34 5.48
CA LEU A 148 -19.38 5.69 5.04
C LEU A 148 -19.42 4.22 5.45
N MET A 149 -18.35 3.47 5.16
CA MET A 149 -18.26 2.05 5.44
C MET A 149 -16.82 1.66 5.83
N VAL A 150 -16.69 0.66 6.69
CA VAL A 150 -15.40 0.13 7.12
C VAL A 150 -15.45 -1.39 7.06
N GLU A 151 -14.40 -2.00 6.51
CA GLU A 151 -14.21 -3.45 6.50
C GLU A 151 -12.84 -3.78 7.11
N PRO A 152 -12.79 -4.40 8.31
CA PRO A 152 -11.55 -4.76 8.97
C PRO A 152 -10.88 -5.99 8.32
N VAL A 153 -9.55 -6.02 8.35
CA VAL A 153 -8.72 -7.10 7.84
C VAL A 153 -7.61 -7.40 8.86
N THR A 154 -7.47 -8.65 9.29
CA THR A 154 -6.35 -9.09 10.14
C THR A 154 -5.04 -9.11 9.36
N ILE A 155 -3.91 -8.85 10.01
CA ILE A 155 -2.57 -8.96 9.44
C ILE A 155 -1.93 -10.24 9.98
N ASP A 156 -1.46 -11.12 9.07
CA ASP A 156 -0.70 -12.31 9.49
C ASP A 156 0.68 -11.89 10.01
N PRO A 157 1.18 -12.49 11.10
CA PRO A 157 2.49 -12.16 11.68
C PRO A 157 3.67 -12.27 10.73
N GLU A 158 3.59 -13.11 9.70
CA GLU A 158 4.66 -13.33 8.72
C GLU A 158 4.39 -12.63 7.37
N GLU A 159 3.19 -12.08 7.18
CA GLU A 159 2.75 -11.46 5.91
C GLU A 159 3.54 -10.19 5.60
N THR A 160 3.97 -10.05 4.36
CA THR A 160 4.60 -8.82 3.85
C THR A 160 3.56 -7.77 3.50
N SER A 161 3.99 -6.51 3.40
CA SER A 161 3.09 -5.43 2.94
C SER A 161 2.60 -5.63 1.50
N GLY A 162 3.38 -6.34 0.66
CA GLY A 162 2.94 -6.69 -0.70
C GLY A 162 1.81 -7.71 -0.69
N GLU A 163 1.94 -8.80 0.07
CA GLU A 163 0.89 -9.83 0.20
C GLU A 163 -0.39 -9.26 0.84
N LEU A 164 -0.23 -8.45 1.89
CA LEU A 164 -1.35 -7.74 2.51
C LEU A 164 -2.03 -6.78 1.53
N PHE A 165 -1.26 -6.09 0.68
CA PHE A 165 -1.80 -5.17 -0.33
C PHE A 165 -2.72 -5.90 -1.31
N ASP A 166 -2.29 -7.06 -1.82
CA ASP A 166 -3.09 -7.85 -2.75
C ASP A 166 -4.40 -8.31 -2.09
N ARG A 167 -4.34 -8.77 -0.85
CA ARG A 167 -5.50 -9.22 -0.10
C ARG A 167 -6.47 -8.09 0.24
N VAL A 168 -5.95 -6.94 0.68
CA VAL A 168 -6.77 -5.74 0.98
C VAL A 168 -7.37 -5.14 -0.29
N SER A 169 -6.70 -5.25 -1.43
CA SER A 169 -7.24 -4.82 -2.72
C SER A 169 -8.50 -5.58 -3.10
N ALA A 170 -8.49 -6.91 -2.96
CA ALA A 170 -9.67 -7.75 -3.23
C ALA A 170 -10.83 -7.46 -2.26
N VAL A 171 -10.54 -7.34 -0.95
CA VAL A 171 -11.53 -6.95 0.05
C VAL A 171 -12.11 -5.57 -0.27
N GLY A 172 -11.25 -4.61 -0.63
CA GLY A 172 -11.63 -3.25 -0.97
C GLY A 172 -12.57 -3.17 -2.17
N ALA A 173 -12.29 -3.94 -3.21
CA ALA A 173 -13.15 -4.00 -4.40
C ALA A 173 -14.57 -4.48 -4.04
N GLY A 174 -14.69 -5.55 -3.26
CA GLY A 174 -15.99 -6.05 -2.77
C GLY A 174 -16.70 -5.07 -1.84
N THR A 175 -15.95 -4.43 -0.93
CA THR A 175 -16.49 -3.41 -0.02
C THR A 175 -17.02 -2.20 -0.79
N LEU A 176 -16.34 -1.78 -1.86
CA LEU A 176 -16.76 -0.67 -2.71
C LEU A 176 -18.11 -0.96 -3.40
N VAL A 177 -18.28 -2.15 -3.98
CA VAL A 177 -19.55 -2.56 -4.60
C VAL A 177 -20.68 -2.52 -3.57
N THR A 178 -20.48 -3.15 -2.42
CA THR A 178 -21.47 -3.14 -1.33
C THR A 178 -21.80 -1.71 -0.85
N ALA A 179 -20.78 -0.85 -0.74
CA ALA A 179 -20.99 0.53 -0.32
C ALA A 179 -21.84 1.32 -1.34
N LEU A 180 -21.63 1.11 -2.64
CA LEU A 180 -22.41 1.78 -3.69
C LEU A 180 -23.88 1.38 -3.65
N GLU A 181 -24.18 0.10 -3.47
CA GLU A 181 -25.57 -0.40 -3.31
C GLU A 181 -26.25 0.27 -2.11
N LYS A 182 -25.56 0.34 -0.98
CA LYS A 182 -26.09 0.95 0.24
C LYS A 182 -26.21 2.48 0.16
N ILE A 183 -25.29 3.15 -0.57
CA ILE A 183 -25.37 4.59 -0.84
C ILE A 183 -26.63 4.88 -1.67
N GLU A 184 -26.88 4.07 -2.71
CA GLU A 184 -28.08 4.21 -3.56
C GLU A 184 -29.37 4.00 -2.77
N ALA A 185 -29.36 3.05 -1.83
CA ALA A 185 -30.47 2.78 -0.91
C ALA A 185 -30.63 3.82 0.22
N GLY A 186 -29.64 4.72 0.40
CA GLY A 186 -29.64 5.70 1.49
C GLY A 186 -29.34 5.12 2.89
N GLU A 187 -28.66 3.96 2.94
CA GLU A 187 -28.42 3.20 4.17
C GLU A 187 -27.08 3.53 4.85
N LEU A 188 -26.22 4.36 4.25
CA LEU A 188 -24.92 4.74 4.80
C LEU A 188 -24.87 6.23 5.22
N PRO A 189 -25.37 6.57 6.43
CA PRO A 189 -25.21 7.92 6.93
C PRO A 189 -23.73 8.23 7.19
N PRO A 190 -23.21 9.38 6.70
CA PRO A 190 -21.81 9.76 6.92
C PRO A 190 -21.49 9.91 8.41
N ARG A 191 -20.34 9.41 8.85
CA ARG A 191 -19.82 9.51 10.21
C ARG A 191 -18.53 10.31 10.23
N LYS A 192 -18.49 11.38 11.00
CA LYS A 192 -17.28 12.19 11.18
C LYS A 192 -16.13 11.39 11.78
N GLN A 193 -14.93 11.64 11.27
CA GLN A 193 -13.72 11.07 11.86
C GLN A 193 -13.34 11.79 13.16
N ASP A 194 -12.79 11.03 14.12
CA ASP A 194 -12.15 11.62 15.30
C ASP A 194 -10.72 12.06 14.93
N ASN A 195 -10.52 13.36 14.72
CA ASN A 195 -9.21 13.91 14.36
C ASN A 195 -8.15 13.74 15.47
N ALA A 196 -8.55 13.56 16.73
CA ALA A 196 -7.60 13.32 17.81
C ALA A 196 -6.98 11.91 17.76
N ALA A 197 -7.68 10.95 17.15
CA ALA A 197 -7.20 9.58 16.95
C ALA A 197 -6.47 9.39 15.60
N ALA A 198 -6.33 10.45 14.80
CA ALA A 198 -5.72 10.33 13.47
C ALA A 198 -4.21 10.12 13.55
N THR A 199 -3.71 9.20 12.71
CA THR A 199 -2.28 9.01 12.47
C THR A 199 -1.97 9.16 10.99
N MET A 200 -0.69 9.43 10.67
CA MET A 200 -0.25 9.68 9.29
C MET A 200 0.56 8.50 8.75
N ALA A 201 0.39 8.24 7.47
CA ALA A 201 1.12 7.23 6.71
C ALA A 201 1.82 7.88 5.49
N PRO A 202 2.93 8.59 5.70
CA PRO A 202 3.66 9.24 4.62
C PRO A 202 4.26 8.20 3.65
N PRO A 203 4.61 8.63 2.41
CA PRO A 203 5.23 7.73 1.46
C PRO A 203 6.55 7.19 2.00
N LEU A 204 6.84 5.90 1.72
CA LEU A 204 8.14 5.32 2.04
C LEU A 204 9.24 5.91 1.15
N THR A 205 10.47 5.93 1.66
CA THR A 205 11.66 6.33 0.91
C THR A 205 12.73 5.24 0.98
N LYS A 206 13.68 5.27 0.05
CA LYS A 206 14.78 4.30 0.04
C LYS A 206 15.68 4.43 1.27
N ASP A 207 15.80 5.64 1.81
CA ASP A 207 16.68 5.91 2.95
C ASP A 207 16.10 5.36 4.26
N MET A 208 14.78 5.20 4.34
CA MET A 208 14.11 4.56 5.48
C MET A 208 14.39 3.07 5.58
N ALA A 209 14.84 2.42 4.51
CA ALA A 209 14.96 0.96 4.45
C ALA A 209 16.18 0.40 5.19
N GLN A 210 17.08 1.23 5.67
CA GLN A 210 18.23 0.80 6.45
C GLN A 210 17.81 0.46 7.88
N PHE A 211 18.30 -0.66 8.39
CA PHE A 211 18.22 -1.03 9.80
C PHE A 211 19.60 -1.50 10.30
N ASP A 212 19.75 -1.61 11.59
CA ASP A 212 20.86 -2.28 12.26
C ASP A 212 20.33 -3.18 13.38
N PHE A 213 21.19 -4.06 13.88
CA PHE A 213 20.78 -5.06 14.86
C PHE A 213 20.69 -4.52 16.30
N THR A 214 21.01 -3.25 16.55
CA THR A 214 20.78 -2.59 17.85
C THR A 214 19.31 -2.25 18.08
N GLN A 215 18.47 -2.40 17.06
CA GLN A 215 17.04 -2.25 17.15
C GLN A 215 16.38 -3.52 17.70
N ASP A 216 15.15 -3.37 18.19
CA ASP A 216 14.35 -4.50 18.70
C ASP A 216 14.10 -5.55 17.60
N ALA A 217 14.16 -6.84 17.95
CA ALA A 217 13.97 -7.93 17.01
C ALA A 217 12.63 -7.88 16.30
N ALA A 218 11.54 -7.54 17.02
CA ALA A 218 10.22 -7.39 16.45
C ALA A 218 10.16 -6.19 15.48
N HIS A 219 10.83 -5.09 15.82
CA HIS A 219 10.95 -3.95 14.92
C HIS A 219 11.67 -4.33 13.62
N ILE A 220 12.83 -5.01 13.68
CA ILE A 220 13.56 -5.45 12.49
C ILE A 220 12.70 -6.37 11.63
N HIS A 221 12.01 -7.33 12.23
CA HIS A 221 11.12 -8.26 11.52
C HIS A 221 9.99 -7.50 10.81
N ASN A 222 9.31 -6.60 11.50
CA ASN A 222 8.26 -5.78 10.91
C ASN A 222 8.79 -4.85 9.81
N TRP A 223 10.02 -4.35 9.97
CA TRP A 223 10.70 -3.55 8.97
C TRP A 223 10.97 -4.33 7.68
N VAL A 224 11.45 -5.57 7.81
CA VAL A 224 11.64 -6.47 6.66
C VAL A 224 10.33 -6.75 5.94
N ARG A 225 9.26 -7.08 6.66
CA ARG A 225 7.94 -7.35 6.08
C ARG A 225 7.32 -6.09 5.45
N GLY A 226 7.31 -4.99 6.19
CA GLY A 226 6.67 -3.73 5.78
C GLY A 226 7.36 -3.04 4.61
N MET A 227 8.67 -3.24 4.44
CA MET A 227 9.44 -2.70 3.31
C MET A 227 9.46 -3.62 2.08
N ASN A 228 8.84 -4.79 2.13
CA ASN A 228 8.77 -5.74 1.01
C ASN A 228 7.43 -5.60 0.26
N PRO A 229 7.39 -5.41 -1.06
CA PRO A 229 8.50 -5.57 -2.04
C PRO A 229 9.35 -4.31 -2.29
N TRP A 230 8.97 -3.17 -1.73
CA TRP A 230 9.70 -1.93 -1.95
C TRP A 230 9.62 -1.04 -0.70
N PRO A 231 10.74 -0.38 -0.31
CA PRO A 231 12.07 -0.31 -0.95
C PRO A 231 13.02 -1.48 -0.65
N VAL A 232 12.60 -2.45 0.13
CA VAL A 232 13.34 -3.61 0.68
C VAL A 232 14.34 -3.23 1.77
N ALA A 233 14.08 -3.68 2.98
CA ALA A 233 14.93 -3.46 4.14
C ALA A 233 16.34 -4.01 3.93
N TRP A 234 17.35 -3.32 4.46
CA TRP A 234 18.76 -3.73 4.32
C TRP A 234 19.60 -3.30 5.52
N PHE A 235 20.67 -4.04 5.78
CA PHE A 235 21.72 -3.65 6.71
C PHE A 235 23.06 -3.52 5.98
N ALA A 236 24.02 -2.82 6.61
CA ALA A 236 25.37 -2.64 6.07
C ALA A 236 26.31 -3.71 6.64
N GLN A 237 27.07 -4.41 5.77
CA GLN A 237 28.12 -5.32 6.16
C GLN A 237 29.37 -5.04 5.31
N ASP A 238 30.50 -4.68 5.96
CA ASP A 238 31.76 -4.29 5.30
C ASP A 238 31.55 -3.21 4.22
N GLY A 239 30.72 -2.21 4.50
CA GLY A 239 30.41 -1.12 3.59
C GLY A 239 29.50 -1.48 2.41
N LYS A 240 28.95 -2.71 2.36
CA LYS A 240 28.04 -3.18 1.33
C LYS A 240 26.63 -3.34 1.88
N ARG A 241 25.63 -3.10 1.04
CA ARG A 241 24.22 -3.31 1.39
C ARG A 241 23.84 -4.78 1.24
N ILE A 242 23.27 -5.34 2.30
CA ILE A 242 22.66 -6.65 2.28
C ILE A 242 21.17 -6.47 2.49
N LYS A 243 20.39 -6.64 1.44
CA LYS A 243 18.93 -6.60 1.52
C LYS A 243 18.41 -7.87 2.17
N VAL A 244 17.37 -7.73 2.99
CA VAL A 244 16.66 -8.85 3.62
C VAL A 244 15.26 -8.91 3.04
N LEU A 245 14.93 -10.02 2.40
CA LEU A 245 13.62 -10.23 1.78
C LEU A 245 12.68 -11.00 2.69
N GLU A 246 13.23 -11.84 3.56
CA GLU A 246 12.46 -12.69 4.45
C GLU A 246 13.21 -12.89 5.75
N SER A 247 12.50 -12.76 6.87
CA SER A 247 13.04 -12.98 8.21
C SER A 247 12.01 -13.66 9.10
N ARG A 248 12.44 -14.18 10.25
CA ARG A 248 11.59 -14.65 11.33
C ARG A 248 12.13 -14.20 12.66
N LEU A 249 11.25 -14.04 13.62
CA LEU A 249 11.64 -13.83 15.00
C LEU A 249 12.30 -15.10 15.56
N ALA A 250 13.32 -14.89 16.39
CA ALA A 250 14.03 -15.94 17.08
C ALA A 250 14.41 -15.49 18.50
N GLU A 251 14.75 -16.45 19.34
CA GLU A 251 15.20 -16.18 20.70
C GLU A 251 16.69 -15.91 20.77
N ASN A 252 17.11 -15.09 21.74
CA ASN A 252 18.49 -14.87 22.13
C ASN A 252 18.69 -15.34 23.59
N PRO A 253 18.70 -16.67 23.85
CA PRO A 253 18.73 -17.21 25.22
C PRO A 253 20.04 -16.94 25.96
N GLN A 254 21.11 -16.60 25.24
CA GLN A 254 22.42 -16.28 25.83
C GLN A 254 22.59 -14.77 26.07
N HIS A 255 21.59 -13.95 25.74
CA HIS A 255 21.67 -12.49 25.81
C HIS A 255 22.94 -11.95 25.13
N ALA A 256 23.29 -12.55 23.99
CA ALA A 256 24.41 -12.09 23.17
C ALA A 256 24.18 -10.66 22.69
N THR A 257 25.24 -9.90 22.54
CA THR A 257 25.17 -8.51 22.10
C THR A 257 24.55 -8.41 20.70
N PRO A 258 23.75 -7.36 20.40
CA PRO A 258 23.21 -7.12 19.07
C PRO A 258 24.29 -7.20 17.97
N GLY A 259 23.95 -7.82 16.84
CA GLY A 259 24.86 -8.09 15.74
C GLY A 259 25.60 -9.43 15.84
N THR A 260 25.56 -10.12 16.99
CA THR A 260 26.23 -11.43 17.13
C THR A 260 25.51 -12.50 16.33
N VAL A 261 26.26 -13.28 15.56
CA VAL A 261 25.78 -14.50 14.88
C VAL A 261 25.50 -15.59 15.89
N LEU A 262 24.26 -15.95 16.12
CA LEU A 262 23.84 -16.99 17.08
C LEU A 262 23.86 -18.38 16.45
N ALA A 263 23.39 -18.48 15.20
CA ALA A 263 23.29 -19.73 14.45
C ALA A 263 23.47 -19.46 12.94
N LEU A 264 23.85 -20.53 12.22
CA LEU A 264 24.04 -20.46 10.76
C LEU A 264 22.93 -21.17 9.98
N LYS A 265 22.07 -21.95 10.63
CA LYS A 265 21.01 -22.76 10.01
C LYS A 265 19.73 -22.73 10.87
N PRO A 266 18.83 -21.79 10.66
CA PRO A 266 18.94 -20.60 9.80
C PRO A 266 19.99 -19.61 10.31
N LEU A 267 20.43 -18.68 9.44
CA LEU A 267 21.31 -17.59 9.85
C LEU A 267 20.55 -16.69 10.82
N THR A 268 20.91 -16.76 12.09
CA THR A 268 20.23 -16.03 13.17
C THR A 268 21.19 -15.04 13.80
N ILE A 269 20.76 -13.80 13.90
CA ILE A 269 21.53 -12.66 14.42
C ILE A 269 20.83 -12.11 15.66
N ALA A 270 21.60 -11.91 16.73
CA ALA A 270 21.13 -11.26 17.94
C ALA A 270 20.71 -9.81 17.63
N ALA A 271 19.58 -9.41 18.20
CA ALA A 271 19.08 -8.04 18.17
C ALA A 271 18.74 -7.61 19.60
N GLU A 272 18.34 -6.36 19.79
CA GLU A 272 17.79 -5.96 21.07
C GLU A 272 16.50 -6.75 21.36
N ASN A 273 16.38 -7.26 22.59
CA ASN A 273 15.21 -8.04 23.05
C ASN A 273 14.87 -9.29 22.21
N GLY A 274 15.88 -9.97 21.65
CA GLY A 274 15.65 -11.19 20.90
C GLY A 274 16.68 -11.41 19.79
N ALA A 275 16.25 -12.08 18.73
CA ALA A 275 17.06 -12.32 17.55
C ALA A 275 16.18 -12.37 16.29
N VAL A 276 16.82 -12.25 15.15
CA VAL A 276 16.16 -12.34 13.84
C VAL A 276 16.87 -13.39 12.98
N ALA A 277 16.12 -14.38 12.52
CA ALA A 277 16.59 -15.32 11.51
C ALA A 277 16.44 -14.69 10.12
N LEU A 278 17.53 -14.55 9.39
CA LEU A 278 17.58 -14.03 8.03
C LEU A 278 17.45 -15.20 7.05
N LEU A 279 16.24 -15.39 6.50
CA LEU A 279 15.93 -16.55 5.65
C LEU A 279 16.40 -16.32 4.22
N THR A 280 16.03 -15.18 3.65
CA THR A 280 16.38 -14.81 2.27
C THR A 280 17.02 -13.42 2.24
N VAL A 281 18.21 -13.35 1.67
CA VAL A 281 18.99 -12.10 1.54
C VAL A 281 19.42 -11.85 0.09
N THR A 282 19.70 -10.60 -0.23
CA THR A 282 20.28 -10.21 -1.53
C THR A 282 21.50 -9.33 -1.28
N PRO A 283 22.71 -9.85 -1.47
CA PRO A 283 23.93 -9.05 -1.42
C PRO A 283 23.94 -7.98 -2.53
N GLU A 284 24.63 -6.89 -2.29
CA GLU A 284 24.79 -5.83 -3.28
C GLU A 284 25.35 -6.38 -4.61
N GLY A 285 24.68 -6.08 -5.72
CA GLY A 285 25.02 -6.59 -7.05
C GLY A 285 24.72 -8.08 -7.29
N GLY A 286 24.22 -8.79 -6.26
CA GLY A 286 23.91 -10.22 -6.32
C GLY A 286 22.45 -10.52 -6.67
N LYS A 287 22.10 -11.80 -6.53
CA LYS A 287 20.73 -12.32 -6.63
C LYS A 287 20.23 -12.76 -5.25
N PRO A 288 18.91 -12.86 -5.06
CA PRO A 288 18.36 -13.47 -3.84
C PRO A 288 18.94 -14.86 -3.58
N MET A 289 19.27 -15.13 -2.32
CA MET A 289 19.82 -16.40 -1.87
C MET A 289 19.45 -16.67 -0.41
N ALA A 290 19.52 -17.92 0.01
CA ALA A 290 19.33 -18.28 1.42
C ALA A 290 20.37 -17.58 2.31
N GLY A 291 19.94 -17.06 3.46
CA GLY A 291 20.84 -16.45 4.44
C GLY A 291 21.96 -17.39 4.88
N THR A 292 21.67 -18.69 5.02
CA THR A 292 22.66 -19.76 5.30
C THR A 292 23.75 -19.83 4.21
N ALA A 293 23.39 -19.73 2.94
CA ALA A 293 24.34 -19.78 1.83
C ALA A 293 25.22 -18.51 1.78
N TRP A 294 24.61 -17.35 2.04
CA TRP A 294 25.36 -16.09 2.18
C TRP A 294 26.38 -16.16 3.32
N ALA A 295 25.94 -16.63 4.50
CA ALA A 295 26.84 -16.80 5.66
C ALA A 295 28.00 -17.73 5.36
N ALA A 296 27.75 -18.87 4.69
CA ALA A 296 28.78 -19.81 4.27
C ALA A 296 29.79 -19.17 3.28
N GLY A 297 29.31 -18.43 2.30
CA GLY A 297 30.16 -17.69 1.37
C GLY A 297 31.03 -16.61 2.03
N ARG A 298 30.58 -16.06 3.15
CA ARG A 298 31.33 -15.11 4.00
C ARG A 298 32.19 -15.82 5.07
N ARG A 299 32.11 -17.15 5.19
CA ARG A 299 32.78 -17.95 6.21
C ARG A 299 32.44 -17.51 7.65
N LEU A 300 31.23 -17.03 7.87
CA LEU A 300 30.75 -16.62 9.19
C LEU A 300 30.69 -17.84 10.13
N LYS A 301 30.91 -17.57 11.41
CA LYS A 301 30.83 -18.55 12.50
C LYS A 301 29.90 -18.02 13.59
N ALA A 302 29.36 -18.91 14.40
CA ALA A 302 28.68 -18.49 15.61
C ALA A 302 29.66 -17.74 16.51
N GLY A 303 29.20 -16.60 17.05
CA GLY A 303 30.02 -15.66 17.82
C GLY A 303 30.66 -14.54 17.02
N ASP A 304 30.64 -14.59 15.67
CA ASP A 304 31.09 -13.46 14.87
C ASP A 304 30.09 -12.27 15.02
N SER A 305 30.57 -11.03 14.78
CA SER A 305 29.75 -9.82 14.79
C SER A 305 29.56 -9.31 13.36
N LEU A 306 28.33 -8.91 13.05
CA LEU A 306 27.94 -8.23 11.82
C LEU A 306 27.91 -6.72 12.00
#